data_e3bb01ac2c6cbf53b206bfb6b4d55683
#
_entry.id   e3bb01ac2c6cbf53b206bfb6b4d55683
#
_cell.length_a   1.000
_cell.length_b   1.000
_cell.length_c   1.000
_cell.angle_alpha   90.00
_cell.angle_beta   90.00
_cell.angle_gamma   90.00
#
_symmetry.space_group_name_H-M   'P 1'
#
loop_
_entity.id
_entity.type
_entity.pdbx_description
1 polymer ?
#
loop_
_entity_poly.entity_id
_entity_poly.type
_entity_poly.pdbx_seq_one_letter_code
_entity_poly.pdbx_strand_id
1 'polypeptide(L)'
;ARLRLVARGKRALEQGLKDRSAFLIAKAVAALRQTGAKPQEIIQQGLYYGAHKTNDGWSSGTAILTLAANLWDDIAPADQNLFLVHGLTQISMRTSGSSRRQRFPFPRATNDQDPATFKRWFRTFINQRHHGAAERILLTLHDRDAGKEALADFIFTAATDFYFTGDGHALDFANKMFEALDYVEWVGANEILRPIIVDLVSRTRHEETSRWADSLPTLEDIFTRLDSIWEDNQQNEASLDISEFSRVMLEDDFGPILARVEEALRAGVPPTEICRAMTYAGAVRTMRFHLKNEGDWHDVANIYSYAHGLYRAFLLAPSKELSRGLFHGAVFMAYLRWLNMPSARVPNVDQTLGEGPTSDEQMLDRLQEFADFQKVFEAELLVNQYLDEGRDMVKLKHALAHIMLREDAELHMFQVLEVAYRHYDLSDDPEEKRIHMLAATRYITAQKVMKGILWSTENAER
;
A
#
# COMPACT_ATOMS: atom_id res chain seq x y z
N ALA A 1 -2.44 -16.75 -35.98
CA ALA A 1 -2.47 -17.83 -34.96
C ALA A 1 -2.32 -17.23 -33.55
N ARG A 2 -1.25 -16.49 -33.21
CA ARG A 2 -0.96 -15.92 -31.89
C ARG A 2 -2.11 -15.07 -31.33
N LEU A 3 -2.68 -14.15 -32.09
CA LEU A 3 -3.80 -13.30 -31.65
C LEU A 3 -5.04 -14.11 -31.23
N ARG A 4 -5.33 -15.22 -31.94
CA ARG A 4 -6.45 -16.12 -31.60
C ARG A 4 -6.17 -16.85 -30.28
N LEU A 5 -4.93 -17.27 -30.03
CA LEU A 5 -4.53 -17.93 -28.78
C LEU A 5 -4.60 -16.98 -27.59
N VAL A 6 -4.09 -15.76 -27.73
CA VAL A 6 -4.21 -14.71 -26.70
C VAL A 6 -5.68 -14.39 -26.40
N ALA A 7 -6.51 -14.22 -27.42
CA ALA A 7 -7.94 -13.97 -27.22
C ALA A 7 -8.67 -15.14 -26.53
N ARG A 8 -8.25 -16.39 -26.81
CA ARG A 8 -8.75 -17.56 -26.10
C ARG A 8 -8.32 -17.59 -24.65
N GLY A 9 -7.04 -17.26 -24.38
CA GLY A 9 -6.50 -17.16 -23.03
C GLY A 9 -7.21 -16.08 -22.20
N LYS A 10 -7.47 -14.91 -22.78
CA LYS A 10 -8.24 -13.83 -22.11
C LYS A 10 -9.67 -14.27 -21.75
N ARG A 11 -10.36 -15.00 -22.62
CA ARG A 11 -11.69 -15.57 -22.29
C ARG A 11 -11.62 -16.63 -21.21
N ALA A 12 -10.57 -17.47 -21.22
CA ALA A 12 -10.37 -18.48 -20.18
C ALA A 12 -10.09 -17.82 -18.82
N LEU A 13 -9.32 -16.74 -18.79
CA LEU A 13 -9.09 -15.95 -17.56
C LEU A 13 -10.39 -15.36 -17.04
N GLU A 14 -11.20 -14.75 -17.90
CA GLU A 14 -12.50 -14.19 -17.50
C GLU A 14 -13.43 -15.29 -16.94
N GLN A 15 -13.42 -16.47 -17.52
CA GLN A 15 -14.19 -17.60 -17.01
C GLN A 15 -13.67 -18.07 -15.65
N GLY A 16 -12.35 -18.20 -15.47
CA GLY A 16 -11.74 -18.55 -14.18
C GLY A 16 -12.07 -17.56 -13.08
N LEU A 17 -12.10 -16.25 -13.40
CA LEU A 17 -12.53 -15.19 -12.49
C LEU A 17 -14.01 -15.32 -12.09
N LYS A 18 -14.90 -15.61 -13.04
CA LYS A 18 -16.34 -15.85 -12.81
C LYS A 18 -16.58 -17.07 -11.93
N ASP A 19 -15.86 -18.15 -12.20
CA ASP A 19 -15.99 -19.42 -11.50
C ASP A 19 -15.31 -19.42 -10.12
N ARG A 20 -14.57 -18.33 -9.78
CA ARG A 20 -13.79 -18.20 -8.54
C ARG A 20 -12.83 -19.36 -8.32
N SER A 21 -12.19 -19.83 -9.40
CA SER A 21 -11.29 -20.98 -9.37
C SER A 21 -9.84 -20.56 -9.53
N ALA A 22 -9.05 -20.63 -8.45
CA ALA A 22 -7.61 -20.35 -8.48
C ALA A 22 -6.89 -21.19 -9.53
N PHE A 23 -7.26 -22.48 -9.68
CA PHE A 23 -6.68 -23.38 -10.68
C PHE A 23 -6.97 -22.93 -12.12
N LEU A 24 -8.22 -22.56 -12.45
CA LEU A 24 -8.56 -22.07 -13.79
C LEU A 24 -7.90 -20.73 -14.09
N ILE A 25 -7.79 -19.84 -13.08
CA ILE A 25 -7.06 -18.57 -13.19
C ILE A 25 -5.59 -18.86 -13.49
N ALA A 26 -4.93 -19.72 -12.70
CA ALA A 26 -3.53 -20.09 -12.88
C ALA A 26 -3.27 -20.70 -14.27
N LYS A 27 -4.14 -21.62 -14.72
CA LYS A 27 -4.06 -22.22 -16.06
C LYS A 27 -4.19 -21.18 -17.18
N ALA A 28 -5.08 -20.20 -17.01
CA ALA A 28 -5.24 -19.12 -17.98
C ALA A 28 -4.02 -18.18 -17.99
N VAL A 29 -3.47 -17.84 -16.84
CA VAL A 29 -2.23 -17.03 -16.71
C VAL A 29 -1.07 -17.75 -17.39
N ALA A 30 -0.82 -19.04 -17.08
CA ALA A 30 0.24 -19.83 -17.70
C ALA A 30 0.10 -19.86 -19.24
N ALA A 31 -1.10 -20.15 -19.74
CA ALA A 31 -1.38 -20.17 -21.18
C ALA A 31 -1.15 -18.79 -21.84
N LEU A 32 -1.57 -17.70 -21.21
CA LEU A 32 -1.36 -16.35 -21.72
C LEU A 32 0.14 -16.03 -21.78
N ARG A 33 0.89 -16.32 -20.73
CA ARG A 33 2.34 -16.10 -20.66
C ARG A 33 3.10 -16.92 -21.69
N GLN A 34 2.75 -18.19 -21.88
CA GLN A 34 3.34 -19.06 -22.90
C GLN A 34 3.05 -18.57 -24.33
N THR A 35 1.92 -17.93 -24.58
CA THR A 35 1.60 -17.31 -25.88
C THR A 35 2.25 -15.95 -26.08
N GLY A 36 3.05 -15.49 -25.10
CA GLY A 36 3.79 -14.25 -25.13
C GLY A 36 2.95 -13.01 -24.77
N ALA A 37 1.85 -13.18 -24.05
CA ALA A 37 1.12 -12.06 -23.48
C ALA A 37 2.01 -11.34 -22.41
N LYS A 38 2.01 -10.02 -22.46
CA LYS A 38 2.76 -9.21 -21.47
C LYS A 38 2.04 -9.26 -20.11
N PRO A 39 2.79 -9.18 -18.99
CA PRO A 39 2.18 -9.03 -17.65
C PRO A 39 1.16 -7.91 -17.59
N GLN A 40 1.47 -6.77 -18.22
CA GLN A 40 0.62 -5.59 -18.33
C GLN A 40 -0.78 -5.91 -18.89
N GLU A 41 -0.88 -6.76 -19.91
CA GLU A 41 -2.17 -7.13 -20.52
C GLU A 41 -3.03 -7.99 -19.56
N ILE A 42 -2.38 -8.84 -18.74
CA ILE A 42 -3.05 -9.70 -17.76
C ILE A 42 -3.51 -8.85 -16.58
N ILE A 43 -2.65 -7.99 -16.07
CA ILE A 43 -2.95 -7.04 -14.99
C ILE A 43 -4.10 -6.12 -15.41
N GLN A 44 -4.04 -5.53 -16.61
CA GLN A 44 -5.11 -4.68 -17.14
C GLN A 44 -6.45 -5.40 -17.17
N GLN A 45 -6.48 -6.66 -17.63
CA GLN A 45 -7.73 -7.45 -17.64
C GLN A 45 -8.26 -7.69 -16.22
N GLY A 46 -7.40 -7.98 -15.25
CA GLY A 46 -7.77 -8.16 -13.85
C GLY A 46 -8.30 -6.88 -13.22
N LEU A 47 -7.62 -5.76 -13.40
CA LEU A 47 -8.04 -4.44 -12.93
C LEU A 47 -9.41 -4.05 -13.48
N TYR A 48 -9.61 -4.26 -14.79
CA TYR A 48 -10.87 -3.95 -15.47
C TYR A 48 -12.01 -4.82 -14.95
N TYR A 49 -11.76 -6.13 -14.79
CA TYR A 49 -12.74 -7.05 -14.23
C TYR A 49 -13.11 -6.68 -12.78
N GLY A 50 -12.12 -6.39 -11.95
CA GLY A 50 -12.32 -5.93 -10.57
C GLY A 50 -13.16 -4.65 -10.51
N ALA A 51 -12.78 -3.63 -11.27
CA ALA A 51 -13.50 -2.35 -11.33
C ALA A 51 -14.96 -2.51 -11.77
N HIS A 52 -15.24 -3.47 -12.67
CA HIS A 52 -16.58 -3.70 -13.21
C HIS A 52 -17.47 -4.56 -12.31
N LYS A 53 -16.87 -5.51 -11.56
CA LYS A 53 -17.59 -6.56 -10.86
C LYS A 53 -17.61 -6.42 -9.34
N THR A 54 -16.81 -5.51 -8.76
CA THR A 54 -16.84 -5.23 -7.33
C THR A 54 -17.72 -4.03 -7.01
N ASN A 55 -18.41 -4.08 -5.86
CA ASN A 55 -19.12 -2.94 -5.29
C ASN A 55 -18.43 -2.38 -4.04
N ASP A 56 -17.37 -3.02 -3.58
CA ASP A 56 -16.71 -2.75 -2.30
C ASP A 56 -15.57 -1.72 -2.39
N GLY A 57 -15.48 -1.03 -3.52
CA GLY A 57 -14.43 -0.05 -3.78
C GLY A 57 -13.18 -0.66 -4.42
N TRP A 58 -12.05 -0.02 -4.22
CA TRP A 58 -10.74 -0.52 -4.61
C TRP A 58 -10.39 -1.71 -3.70
N SER A 59 -10.40 -2.90 -4.24
CA SER A 59 -10.29 -4.12 -3.44
C SER A 59 -8.84 -4.53 -3.16
N SER A 60 -8.66 -5.44 -2.20
CA SER A 60 -7.35 -6.06 -1.95
C SER A 60 -6.76 -6.72 -3.20
N GLY A 61 -7.57 -7.36 -4.03
CA GLY A 61 -7.10 -7.99 -5.26
C GLY A 61 -6.59 -6.98 -6.30
N THR A 62 -7.27 -5.85 -6.48
CA THR A 62 -6.79 -4.78 -7.37
C THR A 62 -5.51 -4.13 -6.84
N ALA A 63 -5.40 -3.96 -5.52
CA ALA A 63 -4.18 -3.49 -4.89
C ALA A 63 -3.02 -4.48 -5.08
N ILE A 64 -3.23 -5.79 -4.87
CA ILE A 64 -2.21 -6.83 -5.08
C ILE A 64 -1.73 -6.87 -6.54
N LEU A 65 -2.62 -6.72 -7.52
CA LEU A 65 -2.20 -6.63 -8.93
C LEU A 65 -1.34 -5.40 -9.22
N THR A 66 -1.63 -4.27 -8.57
CA THR A 66 -0.79 -3.07 -8.66
C THR A 66 0.57 -3.31 -8.01
N LEU A 67 0.59 -3.96 -6.86
CA LEU A 67 1.82 -4.36 -6.17
C LEU A 67 2.66 -5.32 -7.03
N ALA A 68 2.01 -6.24 -7.77
CA ALA A 68 2.69 -7.11 -8.73
C ALA A 68 3.38 -6.32 -9.85
N ALA A 69 2.74 -5.26 -10.33
CA ALA A 69 3.35 -4.36 -11.30
C ALA A 69 4.57 -3.63 -10.72
N ASN A 70 4.41 -3.07 -9.50
CA ASN A 70 5.45 -2.29 -8.84
C ASN A 70 6.68 -3.12 -8.45
N LEU A 71 6.49 -4.39 -8.07
CA LEU A 71 7.54 -5.30 -7.59
C LEU A 71 8.03 -6.26 -8.68
N TRP A 72 7.63 -6.10 -9.94
CA TRP A 72 7.88 -7.08 -10.98
C TRP A 72 9.35 -7.47 -11.13
N ASP A 73 10.24 -6.49 -11.05
CA ASP A 73 11.69 -6.68 -11.18
C ASP A 73 12.37 -7.12 -9.86
N ASP A 74 11.68 -6.98 -8.73
CA ASP A 74 12.15 -7.43 -7.41
C ASP A 74 11.74 -8.89 -7.09
N ILE A 75 11.08 -9.57 -8.04
CA ILE A 75 10.55 -10.93 -7.88
C ILE A 75 11.26 -11.87 -8.84
N ALA A 76 11.65 -13.04 -8.35
CA ALA A 76 12.24 -14.06 -9.21
C ALA A 76 11.33 -14.40 -10.40
N PRO A 77 11.86 -14.53 -11.63
CA PRO A 77 11.06 -14.82 -12.81
C PRO A 77 10.16 -16.06 -12.66
N ALA A 78 10.58 -17.05 -11.89
CA ALA A 78 9.79 -18.25 -11.60
C ALA A 78 8.52 -17.95 -10.77
N ASP A 79 8.51 -16.90 -9.96
CA ASP A 79 7.40 -16.54 -9.08
C ASP A 79 6.44 -15.52 -9.68
N GLN A 80 6.77 -14.92 -10.83
CA GLN A 80 5.98 -13.85 -11.43
C GLN A 80 4.55 -14.29 -11.79
N ASN A 81 4.37 -15.50 -12.30
CA ASN A 81 3.04 -16.03 -12.58
C ASN A 81 2.23 -16.24 -11.29
N LEU A 82 2.89 -16.74 -10.24
CA LEU A 82 2.26 -16.95 -8.95
C LEU A 82 1.75 -15.62 -8.36
N PHE A 83 2.52 -14.54 -8.51
CA PHE A 83 2.09 -13.21 -8.08
C PHE A 83 0.82 -12.74 -8.80
N LEU A 84 0.76 -12.90 -10.13
CA LEU A 84 -0.45 -12.57 -10.89
C LEU A 84 -1.66 -13.39 -10.42
N VAL A 85 -1.45 -14.68 -10.15
CA VAL A 85 -2.52 -15.58 -9.69
C VAL A 85 -3.05 -15.14 -8.31
N HIS A 86 -2.19 -14.68 -7.39
CA HIS A 86 -2.64 -14.13 -6.11
C HIS A 86 -3.61 -12.96 -6.28
N GLY A 87 -3.24 -11.92 -7.03
CA GLY A 87 -4.08 -10.75 -7.25
C GLY A 87 -5.40 -11.10 -7.95
N LEU A 88 -5.33 -11.90 -9.00
CA LEU A 88 -6.51 -12.33 -9.76
C LEU A 88 -7.47 -13.20 -8.94
N THR A 89 -6.95 -14.10 -8.12
CA THR A 89 -7.75 -14.92 -7.21
C THR A 89 -8.46 -14.05 -6.18
N GLN A 90 -7.77 -13.10 -5.58
CA GLN A 90 -8.35 -12.16 -4.63
C GLN A 90 -9.44 -11.27 -5.28
N ILE A 91 -9.23 -10.81 -6.52
CA ILE A 91 -10.27 -10.10 -7.29
C ILE A 91 -11.51 -11.00 -7.44
N SER A 92 -11.32 -12.24 -7.85
CA SER A 92 -12.45 -13.16 -8.09
C SER A 92 -13.30 -13.41 -6.84
N MET A 93 -12.65 -13.47 -5.67
CA MET A 93 -13.31 -13.68 -4.38
C MET A 93 -14.11 -12.45 -3.91
N ARG A 94 -13.74 -11.25 -4.35
CA ARG A 94 -14.36 -9.97 -3.95
C ARG A 94 -15.41 -9.46 -4.93
N THR A 95 -15.66 -10.17 -6.05
CA THR A 95 -16.65 -9.75 -7.03
C THR A 95 -18.06 -10.15 -6.66
N SER A 96 -19.01 -9.23 -6.87
CA SER A 96 -20.45 -9.55 -6.87
C SER A 96 -20.85 -10.14 -8.22
N GLY A 97 -21.92 -10.93 -8.27
CA GLY A 97 -22.46 -11.49 -9.52
C GLY A 97 -22.98 -10.45 -10.52
N SER A 98 -23.16 -9.21 -10.11
CA SER A 98 -23.68 -8.10 -10.92
C SER A 98 -22.59 -7.11 -11.31
N SER A 99 -22.72 -6.48 -12.45
CA SER A 99 -21.87 -5.35 -12.85
C SER A 99 -22.27 -4.07 -12.09
N ARG A 100 -21.28 -3.24 -11.77
CA ARG A 100 -21.55 -1.90 -11.24
C ARG A 100 -22.45 -1.12 -12.19
N ARG A 101 -23.35 -0.30 -11.61
CA ARG A 101 -24.19 0.60 -12.38
C ARG A 101 -23.31 1.60 -13.14
N GLN A 102 -23.50 1.68 -14.45
CA GLN A 102 -22.81 2.66 -15.29
C GLN A 102 -23.25 4.07 -14.92
N ARG A 103 -22.30 5.00 -14.83
CA ARG A 103 -22.52 6.44 -14.67
C ARG A 103 -21.76 7.19 -15.73
N PHE A 104 -22.19 8.42 -15.96
CA PHE A 104 -21.65 9.28 -17.00
C PHE A 104 -21.20 10.62 -16.41
N PRO A 105 -20.30 11.34 -17.07
CA PRO A 105 -19.97 12.73 -16.75
C PRO A 105 -21.21 13.62 -16.68
N PHE A 106 -21.10 14.75 -16.01
CA PHE A 106 -22.19 15.76 -16.07
C PHE A 106 -22.35 16.29 -17.50
N PRO A 107 -23.56 16.65 -17.93
CA PRO A 107 -23.79 17.32 -19.20
C PRO A 107 -22.96 18.62 -19.31
N ARG A 108 -22.56 19.01 -20.51
CA ARG A 108 -21.74 20.20 -20.76
C ARG A 108 -22.28 21.49 -20.13
N ALA A 109 -23.58 21.66 -20.11
CA ALA A 109 -24.22 22.85 -19.48
C ALA A 109 -23.97 22.97 -17.97
N THR A 110 -23.81 21.83 -17.27
CA THR A 110 -23.43 21.78 -15.84
C THR A 110 -21.92 21.68 -15.70
N ASN A 111 -21.25 21.43 -16.80
CA ASN A 111 -19.85 21.06 -16.90
C ASN A 111 -18.92 22.26 -17.05
N ASP A 112 -19.44 23.48 -17.14
CA ASP A 112 -18.67 24.71 -17.39
C ASP A 112 -18.24 25.42 -16.09
N GLN A 113 -18.16 24.66 -14.99
CA GLN A 113 -17.71 25.20 -13.71
C GLN A 113 -16.17 25.21 -13.63
N ASP A 114 -15.63 26.16 -12.88
CA ASP A 114 -14.23 26.24 -12.61
C ASP A 114 -13.75 25.05 -11.70
N PRO A 115 -12.46 24.69 -11.76
CA PRO A 115 -11.92 23.57 -10.97
C PRO A 115 -12.12 23.71 -9.46
N ALA A 116 -12.07 24.94 -8.91
CA ALA A 116 -12.25 25.16 -7.47
C ALA A 116 -13.68 24.88 -7.03
N THR A 117 -14.66 25.22 -7.87
CA THR A 117 -16.08 24.89 -7.65
C THR A 117 -16.29 23.36 -7.68
N PHE A 118 -15.70 22.65 -8.66
CA PHE A 118 -15.76 21.20 -8.69
C PHE A 118 -15.10 20.56 -7.47
N LYS A 119 -13.94 21.06 -7.02
CA LYS A 119 -13.25 20.56 -5.82
C LYS A 119 -14.13 20.71 -4.58
N ARG A 120 -14.77 21.88 -4.41
CA ARG A 120 -15.71 22.14 -3.31
C ARG A 120 -16.91 21.18 -3.37
N TRP A 121 -17.53 20.99 -4.54
CA TRP A 121 -18.65 20.05 -4.70
C TRP A 121 -18.23 18.61 -4.43
N PHE A 122 -17.09 18.18 -4.94
CA PHE A 122 -16.55 16.83 -4.70
C PHE A 122 -16.41 16.56 -3.20
N ARG A 123 -15.73 17.44 -2.47
CA ARG A 123 -15.60 17.36 -1.01
C ARG A 123 -16.96 17.33 -0.31
N THR A 124 -17.90 18.17 -0.73
CA THR A 124 -19.27 18.19 -0.18
C THR A 124 -19.98 16.85 -0.38
N PHE A 125 -19.92 16.28 -1.58
CA PHE A 125 -20.55 14.98 -1.86
C PHE A 125 -19.89 13.82 -1.14
N ILE A 126 -18.56 13.84 -1.00
CA ILE A 126 -17.85 12.86 -0.18
C ILE A 126 -18.26 12.98 1.29
N ASN A 127 -18.34 14.21 1.82
CA ASN A 127 -18.81 14.46 3.19
C ASN A 127 -20.24 13.92 3.43
N GLN A 128 -21.14 14.20 2.52
CA GLN A 128 -22.54 13.74 2.56
C GLN A 128 -22.69 12.24 2.22
N ARG A 129 -21.62 11.52 1.96
CA ARG A 129 -21.62 10.13 1.50
C ARG A 129 -22.44 9.91 0.22
N HIS A 130 -22.49 10.93 -0.65
CA HIS A 130 -23.26 10.92 -1.89
C HIS A 130 -22.45 10.36 -3.05
N HIS A 131 -22.29 9.04 -3.06
CA HIS A 131 -21.49 8.28 -4.01
C HIS A 131 -21.71 8.71 -5.49
N GLY A 132 -22.97 8.75 -5.93
CA GLY A 132 -23.28 8.98 -7.34
C GLY A 132 -22.89 10.36 -7.87
N ALA A 133 -22.98 11.40 -7.05
CA ALA A 133 -22.58 12.76 -7.44
C ALA A 133 -21.05 12.90 -7.44
N ALA A 134 -20.37 12.34 -6.44
CA ALA A 134 -18.91 12.34 -6.38
C ALA A 134 -18.30 11.62 -7.57
N GLU A 135 -18.81 10.43 -7.93
CA GLU A 135 -18.36 9.66 -9.09
C GLU A 135 -18.51 10.45 -10.39
N ARG A 136 -19.65 11.15 -10.57
CA ARG A 136 -19.88 11.98 -11.77
C ARG A 136 -18.92 13.16 -11.89
N ILE A 137 -18.51 13.79 -10.76
CA ILE A 137 -17.49 14.84 -10.79
C ILE A 137 -16.15 14.26 -11.25
N LEU A 138 -15.73 13.13 -10.70
CA LEU A 138 -14.48 12.47 -11.08
C LEU A 138 -14.45 12.13 -12.58
N LEU A 139 -15.53 11.54 -13.09
CA LEU A 139 -15.66 11.24 -14.51
C LEU A 139 -15.68 12.50 -15.39
N THR A 140 -16.29 13.60 -14.90
CA THR A 140 -16.31 14.88 -15.60
C THR A 140 -14.91 15.48 -15.71
N LEU A 141 -14.13 15.45 -14.63
CA LEU A 141 -12.74 15.95 -14.63
C LEU A 141 -11.89 15.16 -15.59
N HIS A 142 -12.04 13.84 -15.59
CA HIS A 142 -11.32 12.97 -16.52
C HIS A 142 -11.71 13.23 -17.98
N ASP A 143 -13.01 13.39 -18.27
CA ASP A 143 -13.53 13.69 -19.62
C ASP A 143 -13.08 15.07 -20.16
N ARG A 144 -12.70 15.97 -19.25
CA ARG A 144 -12.13 17.29 -19.56
C ARG A 144 -10.61 17.32 -19.70
N ASP A 145 -9.97 16.19 -19.63
CA ASP A 145 -8.50 16.09 -19.61
C ASP A 145 -7.85 16.95 -18.50
N ALA A 146 -8.44 16.93 -17.31
CA ALA A 146 -7.97 17.74 -16.18
C ALA A 146 -6.52 17.42 -15.75
N GLY A 147 -5.96 16.30 -16.21
CA GLY A 147 -4.63 15.83 -15.86
C GLY A 147 -4.59 15.00 -14.58
N LYS A 148 -3.54 14.22 -14.45
CA LYS A 148 -3.33 13.29 -13.34
C LYS A 148 -3.21 14.01 -12.00
N GLU A 149 -2.44 15.09 -11.96
CA GLU A 149 -2.17 15.88 -10.76
C GLU A 149 -3.44 16.54 -10.22
N ALA A 150 -4.31 17.04 -11.10
CA ALA A 150 -5.57 17.62 -10.69
C ALA A 150 -6.55 16.59 -10.13
N LEU A 151 -6.64 15.41 -10.77
CA LEU A 151 -7.42 14.27 -10.25
C LEU A 151 -6.90 13.80 -8.89
N ALA A 152 -5.57 13.74 -8.75
CA ALA A 152 -4.91 13.34 -7.52
C ALA A 152 -5.18 14.34 -6.38
N ASP A 153 -5.10 15.64 -6.66
CA ASP A 153 -5.41 16.70 -5.68
C ASP A 153 -6.85 16.58 -5.15
N PHE A 154 -7.83 16.32 -6.01
CA PHE A 154 -9.21 16.10 -5.59
C PHE A 154 -9.36 14.89 -4.68
N ILE A 155 -8.78 13.77 -5.07
CA ILE A 155 -8.92 12.48 -4.37
C ILE A 155 -8.14 12.50 -3.04
N PHE A 156 -6.91 12.98 -3.03
CA PHE A 156 -6.09 13.03 -1.81
C PHE A 156 -6.62 14.06 -0.81
N THR A 157 -7.13 15.20 -1.29
CA THR A 157 -7.82 16.15 -0.41
C THR A 157 -9.01 15.48 0.27
N ALA A 158 -9.86 14.79 -0.49
CA ALA A 158 -11.03 14.11 0.07
C ALA A 158 -10.66 12.95 1.01
N ALA A 159 -9.58 12.23 0.72
CA ALA A 159 -9.08 11.15 1.58
C ALA A 159 -8.53 11.65 2.93
N THR A 160 -8.11 12.93 2.99
CA THR A 160 -7.56 13.56 4.20
C THR A 160 -8.49 14.59 4.85
N ASP A 161 -9.67 14.82 4.30
CA ASP A 161 -10.71 15.63 4.95
C ASP A 161 -11.27 14.95 6.21
N PHE A 162 -11.21 13.62 6.25
CA PHE A 162 -11.65 12.79 7.37
C PHE A 162 -10.48 12.00 7.94
N TYR A 163 -10.57 11.67 9.23
CA TYR A 163 -9.42 11.15 9.96
C TYR A 163 -9.20 9.68 9.68
N PHE A 164 -8.03 9.37 9.13
CA PHE A 164 -7.51 8.04 8.87
C PHE A 164 -8.54 7.08 8.24
N THR A 165 -9.28 7.55 7.25
CA THR A 165 -10.45 6.89 6.65
C THR A 165 -10.13 5.46 6.22
N GLY A 166 -10.93 4.51 6.72
CA GLY A 166 -10.79 3.09 6.43
C GLY A 166 -9.46 2.50 6.87
N ASP A 167 -8.98 2.86 8.05
CA ASP A 167 -7.68 2.47 8.59
C ASP A 167 -6.50 2.86 7.67
N GLY A 168 -6.65 4.02 7.01
CA GLY A 168 -5.67 4.55 6.06
C GLY A 168 -5.84 4.08 4.62
N HIS A 169 -6.67 3.06 4.36
CA HIS A 169 -6.84 2.49 3.02
C HIS A 169 -7.42 3.47 1.99
N ALA A 170 -8.20 4.48 2.38
CA ALA A 170 -8.72 5.45 1.42
C ALA A 170 -7.59 6.20 0.70
N LEU A 171 -6.52 6.57 1.42
CA LEU A 171 -5.33 7.22 0.86
C LEU A 171 -4.42 6.22 0.14
N ASP A 172 -4.14 5.10 0.77
CA ASP A 172 -3.26 4.05 0.23
C ASP A 172 -3.82 3.48 -1.09
N PHE A 173 -5.10 3.13 -1.14
CA PHE A 173 -5.74 2.64 -2.35
C PHE A 173 -5.87 3.71 -3.44
N ALA A 174 -6.06 4.97 -3.07
CA ALA A 174 -6.01 6.06 -4.05
C ALA A 174 -4.63 6.15 -4.71
N ASN A 175 -3.55 6.01 -3.93
CA ASN A 175 -2.21 5.95 -4.47
C ASN A 175 -2.02 4.73 -5.39
N LYS A 176 -2.42 3.53 -4.95
CA LYS A 176 -2.37 2.31 -5.78
C LYS A 176 -3.17 2.44 -7.07
N MET A 177 -4.30 3.13 -7.04
CA MET A 177 -5.10 3.40 -8.23
C MET A 177 -4.33 4.26 -9.25
N PHE A 178 -3.63 5.31 -8.84
CA PHE A 178 -2.81 6.11 -9.74
C PHE A 178 -1.62 5.33 -10.29
N GLU A 179 -0.97 4.53 -9.47
CA GLU A 179 0.12 3.64 -9.92
C GLU A 179 -0.39 2.61 -10.96
N ALA A 180 -1.56 2.02 -10.72
CA ALA A 180 -2.19 1.10 -11.67
C ALA A 180 -2.53 1.78 -13.00
N LEU A 181 -3.09 2.99 -12.94
CA LEU A 181 -3.42 3.78 -14.14
C LEU A 181 -2.17 4.09 -14.97
N ASP A 182 -1.07 4.48 -14.32
CA ASP A 182 0.21 4.71 -15.02
C ASP A 182 0.73 3.43 -15.65
N TYR A 183 0.67 2.31 -14.93
CA TYR A 183 1.14 1.04 -15.44
C TYR A 183 0.38 0.55 -16.68
N VAL A 184 -0.94 0.79 -16.74
CA VAL A 184 -1.77 0.46 -17.90
C VAL A 184 -1.92 1.63 -18.88
N GLU A 185 -1.07 2.67 -18.78
CA GLU A 185 -1.04 3.83 -19.68
C GLU A 185 -2.41 4.52 -19.79
N TRP A 186 -3.14 4.58 -18.68
CA TRP A 186 -4.49 5.17 -18.54
C TRP A 186 -5.57 4.52 -19.44
N VAL A 187 -5.28 3.39 -20.04
CA VAL A 187 -6.28 2.64 -20.82
C VAL A 187 -7.37 2.12 -19.89
N GLY A 188 -8.61 2.49 -20.17
CA GLY A 188 -9.77 2.11 -19.34
C GLY A 188 -9.89 2.93 -18.05
N ALA A 189 -9.29 4.11 -17.98
CA ALA A 189 -9.26 4.95 -16.78
C ALA A 189 -10.67 5.26 -16.22
N ASN A 190 -11.66 5.49 -17.07
CA ASN A 190 -13.05 5.73 -16.65
C ASN A 190 -13.59 4.63 -15.73
N GLU A 191 -13.20 3.37 -15.95
CA GLU A 191 -13.62 2.25 -15.12
C GLU A 191 -12.73 2.09 -13.88
N ILE A 192 -11.42 2.25 -14.04
CA ILE A 192 -10.43 2.01 -12.97
C ILE A 192 -10.50 3.11 -11.89
N LEU A 193 -10.84 4.35 -12.24
CA LEU A 193 -11.01 5.47 -11.30
C LEU A 193 -12.23 5.31 -10.37
N ARG A 194 -13.31 4.73 -10.86
CA ARG A 194 -14.63 4.75 -10.19
C ARG A 194 -14.67 4.06 -8.82
N PRO A 195 -14.04 2.90 -8.62
CA PRO A 195 -14.09 2.21 -7.33
C PRO A 195 -13.61 3.03 -6.15
N ILE A 196 -12.65 3.94 -6.31
CA ILE A 196 -12.09 4.74 -5.20
C ILE A 196 -13.16 5.59 -4.50
N ILE A 197 -14.22 5.96 -5.20
CA ILE A 197 -15.31 6.74 -4.60
C ILE A 197 -15.99 5.99 -3.45
N VAL A 198 -16.07 4.65 -3.55
CA VAL A 198 -16.63 3.82 -2.46
C VAL A 198 -15.74 3.91 -1.22
N ASP A 199 -14.43 3.86 -1.41
CA ASP A 199 -13.47 3.96 -0.31
C ASP A 199 -13.56 5.33 0.40
N LEU A 200 -13.76 6.40 -0.36
CA LEU A 200 -13.91 7.76 0.18
C LEU A 200 -15.25 7.99 0.91
N VAL A 201 -16.35 7.38 0.43
CA VAL A 201 -17.71 7.67 0.98
C VAL A 201 -18.18 6.66 2.00
N SER A 202 -17.76 5.40 1.92
CA SER A 202 -18.38 4.29 2.67
C SER A 202 -17.50 3.78 3.82
N ARG A 203 -16.21 4.07 3.82
CA ARG A 203 -15.29 3.61 4.87
C ARG A 203 -15.54 4.30 6.21
N THR A 204 -15.12 3.67 7.28
CA THR A 204 -15.12 4.24 8.62
C THR A 204 -14.23 5.49 8.67
N ARG A 205 -14.72 6.54 9.29
CA ARG A 205 -14.00 7.77 9.61
C ARG A 205 -13.67 7.73 11.09
N HIS A 206 -12.41 7.85 11.46
CA HIS A 206 -12.01 7.64 12.85
C HIS A 206 -12.50 8.72 13.81
N GLU A 207 -12.79 9.93 13.34
CA GLU A 207 -13.47 10.96 14.14
C GLU A 207 -14.89 10.57 14.56
N GLU A 208 -15.50 9.62 13.87
CA GLU A 208 -16.82 9.05 14.22
C GLU A 208 -16.70 7.93 15.28
N THR A 209 -15.46 7.56 15.69
CA THR A 209 -15.20 6.48 16.65
C THR A 209 -14.69 7.02 17.97
N SER A 210 -14.97 6.31 19.06
CA SER A 210 -14.48 6.68 20.40
C SER A 210 -12.95 6.61 20.52
N ARG A 211 -12.28 5.83 19.66
CA ARG A 211 -10.81 5.63 19.69
C ARG A 211 -10.03 6.94 19.49
N TRP A 212 -10.58 7.86 18.70
CA TRP A 212 -9.92 9.13 18.36
C TRP A 212 -10.44 10.34 19.15
N ALA A 213 -11.44 10.15 20.01
CA ALA A 213 -12.11 11.23 20.74
C ALA A 213 -11.16 12.16 21.48
N ASP A 214 -10.12 11.61 22.11
CA ASP A 214 -9.16 12.41 22.91
C ASP A 214 -8.24 13.27 22.04
N SER A 215 -7.99 12.90 20.79
CA SER A 215 -7.11 13.63 19.87
C SER A 215 -7.85 14.71 19.06
N LEU A 216 -9.18 14.63 18.94
CA LEU A 216 -9.98 15.52 18.11
C LEU A 216 -9.75 17.01 18.44
N PRO A 217 -9.81 17.48 19.70
CA PRO A 217 -9.63 18.90 20.00
C PRO A 217 -8.26 19.43 19.57
N THR A 218 -7.21 18.62 19.72
CA THR A 218 -5.85 18.99 19.32
C THR A 218 -5.71 19.05 17.80
N LEU A 219 -6.28 18.10 17.09
CA LEU A 219 -6.26 18.09 15.62
C LEU A 219 -7.06 19.26 15.05
N GLU A 220 -8.25 19.53 15.58
CA GLU A 220 -9.08 20.66 15.16
C GLU A 220 -8.36 21.99 15.37
N ASP A 221 -7.70 22.18 16.51
CA ASP A 221 -6.89 23.37 16.80
C ASP A 221 -5.74 23.53 15.78
N ILE A 222 -4.99 22.47 15.50
CA ILE A 222 -3.93 22.50 14.47
C ILE A 222 -4.51 22.87 13.10
N PHE A 223 -5.65 22.31 12.71
CA PHE A 223 -6.23 22.58 11.40
C PHE A 223 -6.80 23.99 11.24
N THR A 224 -7.10 24.70 12.33
CA THR A 224 -7.43 26.15 12.25
C THR A 224 -6.27 27.02 11.76
N ARG A 225 -5.02 26.57 11.97
CA ARG A 225 -3.81 27.29 11.56
C ARG A 225 -3.05 26.60 10.41
N LEU A 226 -3.68 25.65 9.73
CA LEU A 226 -3.05 24.89 8.65
C LEU A 226 -2.51 25.77 7.52
N ASP A 227 -3.22 26.90 7.22
CA ASP A 227 -2.76 27.87 6.23
C ASP A 227 -1.37 28.44 6.61
N SER A 228 -1.21 28.91 7.85
CA SER A 228 0.05 29.45 8.31
C SER A 228 1.16 28.40 8.42
N ILE A 229 0.82 27.17 8.81
CA ILE A 229 1.78 26.06 8.84
C ILE A 229 2.32 25.78 7.43
N TRP A 230 1.43 25.75 6.44
CA TRP A 230 1.82 25.49 5.06
C TRP A 230 2.61 26.66 4.45
N GLU A 231 2.22 27.90 4.74
CA GLU A 231 2.96 29.10 4.31
C GLU A 231 4.38 29.11 4.89
N ASP A 232 4.54 28.85 6.18
CA ASP A 232 5.85 28.72 6.81
C ASP A 232 6.69 27.63 6.14
N ASN A 233 6.09 26.47 5.85
CA ASN A 233 6.78 25.37 5.17
C ASN A 233 7.32 25.78 3.80
N GLN A 234 6.56 26.54 3.03
CA GLN A 234 6.96 26.98 1.69
C GLN A 234 8.02 28.11 1.72
N GLN A 235 8.16 28.84 2.83
CA GLN A 235 9.08 29.96 2.97
C GLN A 235 10.40 29.58 3.63
N ASN A 236 10.43 28.51 4.42
CA ASN A 236 11.59 28.04 5.15
C ASN A 236 12.20 26.81 4.47
N GLU A 237 13.40 26.44 4.91
CA GLU A 237 14.12 25.26 4.46
C GLU A 237 14.83 24.61 5.65
N ALA A 238 14.55 23.34 5.89
CA ALA A 238 15.21 22.53 6.90
C ALA A 238 15.32 21.08 6.45
N SER A 239 16.24 20.33 7.02
CA SER A 239 16.37 18.90 6.89
C SER A 239 15.95 18.19 8.17
N LEU A 240 15.69 16.88 8.07
CA LEU A 240 15.25 16.05 9.17
C LEU A 240 16.24 14.90 9.41
N ASP A 241 16.59 14.67 10.65
CA ASP A 241 17.17 13.38 11.06
C ASP A 241 16.02 12.38 11.24
N ILE A 242 15.92 11.43 10.31
CA ILE A 242 14.83 10.44 10.25
C ILE A 242 14.79 9.59 11.51
N SER A 243 15.95 9.13 11.97
CA SER A 243 16.05 8.27 13.15
C SER A 243 15.65 9.00 14.43
N GLU A 244 16.12 10.24 14.61
CA GLU A 244 15.77 11.08 15.76
C GLU A 244 14.27 11.41 15.79
N PHE A 245 13.72 11.87 14.67
CA PHE A 245 12.31 12.22 14.56
C PHE A 245 11.41 11.01 14.82
N SER A 246 11.79 9.85 14.30
CA SER A 246 11.04 8.60 14.48
C SER A 246 11.00 8.15 15.95
N ARG A 247 12.02 8.44 16.74
CA ARG A 247 11.99 8.14 18.19
C ARG A 247 10.85 8.87 18.90
N VAL A 248 10.62 10.14 18.57
CA VAL A 248 9.48 10.90 19.12
C VAL A 248 8.16 10.23 18.75
N MET A 249 7.98 9.83 17.48
CA MET A 249 6.77 9.14 17.01
C MET A 249 6.51 7.80 17.72
N LEU A 250 7.58 7.15 18.20
CA LEU A 250 7.48 5.82 18.79
C LEU A 250 7.23 5.83 20.30
N GLU A 251 7.65 6.86 21.01
CA GLU A 251 7.74 6.83 22.48
C GLU A 251 6.79 7.81 23.16
N ASP A 252 6.46 8.94 22.53
CA ASP A 252 5.62 9.98 23.11
C ASP A 252 4.12 9.75 22.84
N ASP A 253 3.28 10.43 23.62
CA ASP A 253 1.85 10.52 23.39
C ASP A 253 1.57 11.40 22.16
N PHE A 254 0.34 11.33 21.62
CA PHE A 254 -0.01 12.04 20.38
C PHE A 254 0.22 13.56 20.44
N GLY A 255 0.06 14.21 21.60
CA GLY A 255 0.27 15.65 21.76
C GLY A 255 1.69 16.09 21.40
N PRO A 256 2.74 15.57 22.03
CA PRO A 256 4.13 15.83 21.66
C PRO A 256 4.45 15.45 20.20
N ILE A 257 3.91 14.34 19.69
CA ILE A 257 4.12 13.91 18.31
C ILE A 257 3.54 14.93 17.32
N LEU A 258 2.30 15.37 17.57
CA LEU A 258 1.63 16.39 16.74
C LEU A 258 2.37 17.72 16.75
N ALA A 259 2.83 18.17 17.93
CA ALA A 259 3.64 19.37 18.07
C ALA A 259 4.95 19.28 17.27
N ARG A 260 5.60 18.11 17.29
CA ARG A 260 6.85 17.88 16.56
C ARG A 260 6.64 17.88 15.04
N VAL A 261 5.52 17.33 14.56
CA VAL A 261 5.13 17.39 13.13
C VAL A 261 4.88 18.83 12.70
N GLU A 262 4.13 19.62 13.50
CA GLU A 262 3.89 21.03 13.20
C GLU A 262 5.20 21.85 13.18
N GLU A 263 6.07 21.65 14.16
CA GLU A 263 7.39 22.30 14.24
C GLU A 263 8.24 22.00 13.00
N ALA A 264 8.31 20.72 12.57
CA ALA A 264 9.06 20.32 11.40
C ALA A 264 8.51 20.97 10.13
N LEU A 265 7.17 20.98 9.96
CA LEU A 265 6.55 21.65 8.82
C LEU A 265 6.87 23.16 8.82
N ARG A 266 6.71 23.86 9.94
CA ARG A 266 7.01 25.31 10.04
C ARG A 266 8.48 25.64 9.81
N ALA A 267 9.38 24.72 10.17
CA ALA A 267 10.81 24.86 9.90
C ALA A 267 11.16 24.69 8.41
N GLY A 268 10.24 24.23 7.57
CA GLY A 268 10.48 24.01 6.14
C GLY A 268 10.97 22.60 5.80
N VAL A 269 10.81 21.63 6.70
CA VAL A 269 11.09 20.22 6.38
C VAL A 269 10.14 19.76 5.29
N PRO A 270 10.65 19.17 4.18
CA PRO A 270 9.78 18.63 3.15
C PRO A 270 8.81 17.59 3.72
N PRO A 271 7.50 17.67 3.40
CA PRO A 271 6.52 16.68 3.86
C PRO A 271 6.90 15.23 3.54
N THR A 272 7.62 15.01 2.44
CA THR A 272 8.15 13.70 2.06
C THR A 272 9.18 13.13 3.04
N GLU A 273 10.00 13.97 3.67
CA GLU A 273 10.94 13.52 4.70
C GLU A 273 10.20 13.14 6.00
N ILE A 274 9.16 13.89 6.37
CA ILE A 274 8.30 13.53 7.50
C ILE A 274 7.61 12.18 7.24
N CYS A 275 7.14 11.94 5.99
CA CYS A 275 6.60 10.64 5.60
C CYS A 275 7.63 9.52 5.69
N ARG A 276 8.88 9.75 5.29
CA ARG A 276 9.97 8.77 5.44
C ARG A 276 10.21 8.43 6.91
N ALA A 277 10.27 9.43 7.79
CA ALA A 277 10.42 9.21 9.22
C ALA A 277 9.23 8.43 9.81
N MET A 278 8.01 8.74 9.38
CA MET A 278 6.81 7.98 9.76
C MET A 278 6.87 6.54 9.26
N THR A 279 7.33 6.31 8.03
CA THR A 279 7.50 4.97 7.48
C THR A 279 8.55 4.18 8.25
N TYR A 280 9.67 4.80 8.60
CA TYR A 280 10.69 4.19 9.45
C TYR A 280 10.13 3.83 10.84
N ALA A 281 9.36 4.73 11.46
CA ALA A 281 8.69 4.45 12.73
C ALA A 281 7.69 3.27 12.60
N GLY A 282 6.97 3.17 11.49
CA GLY A 282 6.09 2.03 11.17
C GLY A 282 6.86 0.71 11.05
N ALA A 283 8.04 0.73 10.43
CA ALA A 283 8.93 -0.43 10.38
C ALA A 283 9.37 -0.87 11.78
N VAL A 284 9.77 0.07 12.64
CA VAL A 284 10.14 -0.23 14.04
C VAL A 284 8.95 -0.76 14.84
N ARG A 285 7.73 -0.21 14.66
CA ARG A 285 6.50 -0.78 15.26
C ARG A 285 6.31 -2.23 14.85
N THR A 286 6.50 -2.55 13.58
CA THR A 286 6.40 -3.92 13.05
C THR A 286 7.43 -4.84 13.70
N MET A 287 8.68 -4.41 13.80
CA MET A 287 9.74 -5.19 14.46
C MET A 287 9.52 -5.41 15.95
N ARG A 288 8.91 -4.44 16.64
CA ARG A 288 8.60 -4.54 18.08
C ARG A 288 7.29 -5.27 18.36
N PHE A 289 6.52 -5.64 17.33
CA PHE A 289 5.25 -6.36 17.51
C PHE A 289 5.52 -7.80 17.99
N HIS A 290 4.90 -8.18 19.12
CA HIS A 290 5.17 -9.45 19.75
C HIS A 290 4.33 -10.58 19.16
N LEU A 291 4.94 -11.73 18.87
CA LEU A 291 4.27 -12.91 18.28
C LEU A 291 3.11 -13.48 19.12
N LYS A 292 3.08 -13.19 20.42
CA LYS A 292 1.96 -13.57 21.28
C LYS A 292 0.70 -12.72 21.09
N ASN A 293 0.81 -11.58 20.39
CA ASN A 293 -0.36 -10.82 19.99
C ASN A 293 -1.03 -11.55 18.82
N GLU A 294 -2.18 -12.12 19.06
CA GLU A 294 -2.91 -12.93 18.07
C GLU A 294 -3.71 -12.07 17.07
N GLY A 295 -3.85 -10.78 17.34
CA GLY A 295 -4.57 -9.82 16.50
C GLY A 295 -3.74 -8.58 16.16
N ASP A 296 -4.34 -7.68 15.37
CA ASP A 296 -3.84 -6.32 15.09
C ASP A 296 -2.52 -6.23 14.28
N TRP A 297 -2.06 -7.34 13.69
CA TRP A 297 -0.98 -7.31 12.69
C TRP A 297 -1.31 -6.39 11.52
N HIS A 298 -2.59 -6.25 11.18
CA HIS A 298 -3.05 -5.33 10.15
C HIS A 298 -2.79 -3.87 10.52
N ASP A 299 -2.95 -3.49 11.79
CA ASP A 299 -2.77 -2.10 12.23
C ASP A 299 -1.32 -1.62 12.02
N VAL A 300 -0.31 -2.46 12.32
CA VAL A 300 1.09 -2.08 12.07
C VAL A 300 1.42 -2.04 10.57
N ALA A 301 0.80 -2.90 9.76
CA ALA A 301 0.91 -2.84 8.31
C ALA A 301 0.20 -1.61 7.73
N ASN A 302 -0.97 -1.26 8.27
CA ASN A 302 -1.76 -0.10 7.83
C ASN A 302 -1.00 1.21 8.00
N ILE A 303 -0.36 1.45 9.17
CA ILE A 303 0.44 2.67 9.33
C ILE A 303 1.66 2.68 8.41
N TYR A 304 2.28 1.53 8.19
CA TYR A 304 3.44 1.40 7.32
C TYR A 304 3.10 1.69 5.86
N SER A 305 2.03 1.09 5.33
CA SER A 305 1.55 1.34 3.97
C SER A 305 0.96 2.75 3.80
N TYR A 306 0.25 3.27 4.83
CA TYR A 306 -0.28 4.63 4.81
C TYR A 306 0.82 5.68 4.71
N ALA A 307 1.88 5.56 5.51
CA ALA A 307 3.01 6.50 5.49
C ALA A 307 3.70 6.50 4.12
N HIS A 308 3.88 5.33 3.50
CA HIS A 308 4.37 5.20 2.13
C HIS A 308 3.40 5.81 1.11
N GLY A 309 2.11 5.53 1.22
CA GLY A 309 1.07 6.10 0.37
C GLY A 309 1.05 7.62 0.44
N LEU A 310 1.20 8.19 1.64
CA LEU A 310 1.30 9.63 1.87
C LEU A 310 2.57 10.23 1.23
N TYR A 311 3.72 9.55 1.36
CA TYR A 311 4.95 9.90 0.66
C TYR A 311 4.73 10.01 -0.86
N ARG A 312 4.12 9.00 -1.45
CA ARG A 312 3.80 8.96 -2.89
C ARG A 312 2.81 10.05 -3.29
N ALA A 313 1.80 10.32 -2.44
CA ALA A 313 0.82 11.37 -2.67
C ALA A 313 1.47 12.76 -2.70
N PHE A 314 2.40 13.07 -1.79
CA PHE A 314 3.13 14.33 -1.81
C PHE A 314 4.05 14.48 -3.02
N LEU A 315 4.62 13.40 -3.55
CA LEU A 315 5.37 13.44 -4.80
C LEU A 315 4.47 13.73 -6.01
N LEU A 316 3.21 13.30 -5.98
CA LEU A 316 2.29 13.45 -7.10
C LEU A 316 1.53 14.78 -7.08
N ALA A 317 0.95 15.15 -5.95
CA ALA A 317 0.08 16.32 -5.82
C ALA A 317 0.21 16.95 -4.42
N PRO A 318 1.34 17.61 -4.12
CA PRO A 318 1.54 18.26 -2.83
C PRO A 318 0.50 19.38 -2.63
N SER A 319 -0.14 19.38 -1.48
CA SER A 319 -1.11 20.41 -1.11
C SER A 319 -1.17 20.62 0.40
N LYS A 320 -1.66 21.80 0.79
CA LYS A 320 -1.96 22.10 2.18
C LYS A 320 -2.94 21.08 2.78
N GLU A 321 -3.97 20.74 2.06
CA GLU A 321 -4.99 19.78 2.48
C GLU A 321 -4.40 18.40 2.74
N LEU A 322 -3.48 17.95 1.89
CA LEU A 322 -2.80 16.67 2.04
C LEU A 322 -1.95 16.63 3.33
N SER A 323 -1.44 17.77 3.82
CA SER A 323 -0.64 17.80 5.05
C SER A 323 -1.41 17.36 6.30
N ARG A 324 -2.75 17.39 6.29
CA ARG A 324 -3.56 16.78 7.38
C ARG A 324 -3.23 15.31 7.57
N GLY A 325 -2.89 14.61 6.48
CA GLY A 325 -2.52 13.20 6.51
C GLY A 325 -1.31 12.90 7.40
N LEU A 326 -0.37 13.84 7.53
CA LEU A 326 0.78 13.72 8.44
C LEU A 326 0.33 13.67 9.91
N PHE A 327 -0.61 14.52 10.28
CA PHE A 327 -1.16 14.57 11.64
C PHE A 327 -2.04 13.34 11.92
N HIS A 328 -2.82 12.88 10.95
CA HIS A 328 -3.60 11.63 11.09
C HIS A 328 -2.68 10.42 11.31
N GLY A 329 -1.63 10.29 10.51
CA GLY A 329 -0.66 9.21 10.67
C GLY A 329 0.07 9.28 12.01
N ALA A 330 0.43 10.49 12.49
CA ALA A 330 1.06 10.70 13.78
C ALA A 330 0.16 10.24 14.95
N VAL A 331 -1.12 10.57 14.92
CA VAL A 331 -2.09 10.11 15.95
C VAL A 331 -2.23 8.59 15.91
N PHE A 332 -2.35 8.00 14.72
CA PHE A 332 -2.46 6.55 14.62
C PHE A 332 -1.19 5.84 15.09
N MET A 333 -0.01 6.39 14.79
CA MET A 333 1.26 5.87 15.29
C MET A 333 1.31 5.85 16.82
N ALA A 334 0.82 6.92 17.47
CA ALA A 334 0.72 6.97 18.92
C ALA A 334 -0.24 5.91 19.49
N TYR A 335 -1.39 5.73 18.87
CA TYR A 335 -2.37 4.71 19.28
C TYR A 335 -1.87 3.28 19.14
N LEU A 336 -0.91 3.02 18.27
CA LEU A 336 -0.28 1.71 18.13
C LEU A 336 0.76 1.39 19.22
N ARG A 337 1.13 2.34 20.06
CA ARG A 337 2.15 2.16 21.09
C ARG A 337 1.90 0.95 21.99
N TRP A 338 0.66 0.71 22.39
CA TRP A 338 0.27 -0.41 23.25
C TRP A 338 0.53 -1.79 22.61
N LEU A 339 0.54 -1.89 21.26
CA LEU A 339 0.84 -3.13 20.55
C LEU A 339 2.28 -3.61 20.75
N ASN A 340 3.17 -2.70 21.18
CA ASN A 340 4.55 -3.01 21.53
C ASN A 340 4.76 -3.21 23.05
N MET A 341 3.70 -3.53 23.79
CA MET A 341 3.75 -3.78 25.24
C MET A 341 3.21 -5.17 25.58
N PRO A 342 4.07 -6.19 25.78
CA PRO A 342 5.53 -6.13 25.77
C PRO A 342 6.11 -5.99 24.34
N SER A 343 7.24 -5.33 24.23
CA SER A 343 7.99 -5.25 22.97
C SER A 343 8.62 -6.58 22.62
N ALA A 344 8.61 -6.94 21.35
CA ALA A 344 9.44 -8.01 20.86
C ALA A 344 10.92 -7.61 20.91
N ARG A 345 11.78 -8.61 21.00
CA ARG A 345 13.22 -8.43 20.88
C ARG A 345 13.57 -8.08 19.43
N VAL A 346 14.34 -7.03 19.26
CA VAL A 346 14.89 -6.58 17.96
C VAL A 346 16.38 -6.90 17.95
N PRO A 347 16.93 -7.47 16.86
CA PRO A 347 18.37 -7.70 16.76
C PRO A 347 19.16 -6.40 16.86
N ASN A 348 20.25 -6.38 17.63
CA ASN A 348 21.23 -5.31 17.56
C ASN A 348 22.03 -5.40 16.25
N VAL A 349 22.65 -4.30 15.82
CA VAL A 349 23.44 -4.23 14.58
C VAL A 349 24.48 -5.34 14.49
N ASP A 350 25.24 -5.57 15.56
CA ASP A 350 26.33 -6.55 15.62
C ASP A 350 25.84 -7.99 15.91
N GLN A 351 24.53 -8.19 16.02
CA GLN A 351 23.99 -9.48 16.44
C GLN A 351 23.77 -10.38 15.22
N THR A 352 24.42 -11.52 15.20
CA THR A 352 24.39 -12.53 14.14
C THR A 352 23.95 -13.88 14.67
N LEU A 353 23.72 -14.84 13.75
CA LEU A 353 23.51 -16.26 14.11
C LEU A 353 24.73 -16.96 14.67
N GLY A 354 25.93 -16.37 14.54
CA GLY A 354 27.19 -17.02 14.83
C GLY A 354 27.71 -17.84 13.65
N GLU A 355 28.41 -18.98 13.93
CA GLU A 355 28.86 -19.87 12.87
C GLU A 355 27.66 -20.45 12.10
N GLY A 356 27.63 -20.24 10.79
CA GLY A 356 26.51 -20.61 9.97
C GLY A 356 26.85 -20.79 8.49
N PRO A 357 25.83 -20.77 7.63
CA PRO A 357 25.99 -20.91 6.18
C PRO A 357 26.98 -19.89 5.62
N THR A 358 27.80 -20.31 4.65
CA THR A 358 28.88 -19.49 4.08
C THR A 358 28.53 -18.94 2.70
N SER A 359 27.59 -19.55 1.96
CA SER A 359 27.14 -19.04 0.66
C SER A 359 25.77 -18.35 0.77
N ASP A 360 25.46 -17.48 -0.18
CA ASP A 360 24.14 -16.82 -0.29
C ASP A 360 23.01 -17.86 -0.36
N GLU A 361 23.17 -18.88 -1.20
CA GLU A 361 22.17 -19.93 -1.39
C GLU A 361 21.88 -20.66 -0.07
N GLN A 362 22.92 -21.03 0.66
CA GLN A 362 22.76 -21.72 1.96
C GLN A 362 22.06 -20.81 3.00
N MET A 363 22.37 -19.51 3.01
CA MET A 363 21.71 -18.56 3.91
C MET A 363 20.24 -18.40 3.56
N LEU A 364 19.91 -18.29 2.27
CA LEU A 364 18.54 -18.12 1.82
C LEU A 364 17.69 -19.39 1.99
N ASP A 365 18.28 -20.58 1.80
CA ASP A 365 17.63 -21.85 2.15
C ASP A 365 17.34 -21.92 3.66
N ARG A 366 18.27 -21.46 4.47
CA ARG A 366 18.09 -21.40 5.93
C ARG A 366 17.02 -20.38 6.34
N LEU A 367 16.94 -19.24 5.64
CA LEU A 367 15.87 -18.26 5.84
C LEU A 367 14.49 -18.89 5.58
N GLN A 368 14.37 -19.67 4.51
CA GLN A 368 13.14 -20.39 4.19
C GLN A 368 12.79 -21.43 5.28
N GLU A 369 13.77 -22.19 5.80
CA GLU A 369 13.53 -23.10 6.93
C GLU A 369 13.01 -22.34 8.17
N PHE A 370 13.60 -21.17 8.48
CA PHE A 370 13.16 -20.37 9.60
C PHE A 370 11.72 -19.88 9.42
N ALA A 371 11.32 -19.51 8.20
CA ALA A 371 9.95 -19.16 7.89
C ALA A 371 9.00 -20.36 8.04
N ASP A 372 9.39 -21.55 7.57
CA ASP A 372 8.58 -22.78 7.66
C ASP A 372 8.27 -23.15 9.12
N PHE A 373 9.19 -22.88 10.03
CA PHE A 373 9.07 -23.18 11.46
C PHE A 373 8.70 -21.94 12.30
N GLN A 374 8.37 -20.82 11.69
CA GLN A 374 8.08 -19.54 12.35
C GLN A 374 9.17 -19.12 13.37
N LYS A 375 10.43 -19.40 13.06
CA LYS A 375 11.59 -18.95 13.83
C LYS A 375 11.94 -17.51 13.45
N VAL A 376 11.07 -16.60 13.84
CA VAL A 376 11.09 -15.21 13.37
C VAL A 376 12.34 -14.48 13.79
N PHE A 377 12.76 -14.60 15.05
CA PHE A 377 13.95 -13.92 15.55
C PHE A 377 15.23 -14.45 14.89
N GLU A 378 15.34 -15.75 14.64
CA GLU A 378 16.45 -16.37 13.93
C GLU A 378 16.49 -15.92 12.47
N ALA A 379 15.33 -15.74 11.82
CA ALA A 379 15.24 -15.19 10.48
C ALA A 379 15.73 -13.72 10.44
N GLU A 380 15.35 -12.92 11.44
CA GLU A 380 15.85 -11.54 11.59
C GLU A 380 17.37 -11.50 11.80
N LEU A 381 17.92 -12.36 12.64
CA LEU A 381 19.37 -12.47 12.83
C LEU A 381 20.11 -12.83 11.55
N LEU A 382 19.57 -13.77 10.78
CA LEU A 382 20.16 -14.20 9.50
C LEU A 382 20.13 -13.03 8.48
N VAL A 383 19.01 -12.33 8.36
CA VAL A 383 18.91 -11.19 7.44
C VAL A 383 19.82 -10.05 7.89
N ASN A 384 19.91 -9.79 9.19
CA ASN A 384 20.84 -8.81 9.75
C ASN A 384 22.30 -9.13 9.36
N GLN A 385 22.72 -10.39 9.51
CA GLN A 385 24.05 -10.85 9.08
C GLN A 385 24.24 -10.74 7.57
N TYR A 386 23.23 -11.09 6.76
CA TYR A 386 23.26 -11.00 5.30
C TYR A 386 23.51 -9.58 4.82
N LEU A 387 22.87 -8.59 5.48
CA LEU A 387 23.04 -7.17 5.20
C LEU A 387 24.42 -6.67 5.64
N ASP A 388 24.88 -7.03 6.84
CA ASP A 388 26.17 -6.60 7.39
C ASP A 388 27.35 -7.13 6.54
N GLU A 389 27.23 -8.34 6.02
CA GLU A 389 28.20 -8.93 5.11
C GLU A 389 28.16 -8.37 3.67
N GLY A 390 27.25 -7.44 3.37
CA GLY A 390 27.12 -6.79 2.06
C GLY A 390 26.79 -7.78 0.92
N ARG A 391 25.98 -8.79 1.19
CA ARG A 391 25.62 -9.85 0.25
C ARG A 391 24.59 -9.37 -0.79
N ASP A 392 24.28 -10.22 -1.76
CA ASP A 392 23.42 -9.91 -2.90
C ASP A 392 21.97 -9.60 -2.50
N MET A 393 21.59 -8.33 -2.55
CA MET A 393 20.26 -7.85 -2.19
C MET A 393 19.16 -8.31 -3.14
N VAL A 394 19.47 -8.54 -4.42
CA VAL A 394 18.49 -9.04 -5.38
C VAL A 394 18.06 -10.45 -4.97
N LYS A 395 19.02 -11.30 -4.58
CA LYS A 395 18.73 -12.65 -4.09
C LYS A 395 17.90 -12.63 -2.80
N LEU A 396 18.20 -11.72 -1.86
CA LEU A 396 17.42 -11.59 -0.63
C LEU A 396 15.99 -11.13 -0.90
N LYS A 397 15.81 -10.11 -1.75
CA LYS A 397 14.47 -9.66 -2.17
C LYS A 397 13.68 -10.80 -2.82
N HIS A 398 14.30 -11.54 -3.74
CA HIS A 398 13.68 -12.71 -4.36
C HIS A 398 13.27 -13.78 -3.33
N ALA A 399 14.13 -14.07 -2.36
CA ALA A 399 13.84 -15.08 -1.33
C ALA A 399 12.66 -14.68 -0.42
N LEU A 400 12.63 -13.44 0.07
CA LEU A 400 11.51 -12.94 0.88
C LEU A 400 10.20 -12.91 0.10
N ALA A 401 10.24 -12.48 -1.17
CA ALA A 401 9.08 -12.51 -2.05
C ALA A 401 8.59 -13.95 -2.29
N HIS A 402 9.51 -14.91 -2.52
CA HIS A 402 9.17 -16.31 -2.67
C HIS A 402 8.49 -16.86 -1.41
N ILE A 403 9.05 -16.60 -0.22
CA ILE A 403 8.47 -17.03 1.06
C ILE A 403 7.05 -16.52 1.21
N MET A 404 6.79 -15.26 0.87
CA MET A 404 5.45 -14.67 0.90
C MET A 404 4.51 -15.32 -0.13
N LEU A 405 4.95 -15.44 -1.38
CA LEU A 405 4.10 -15.88 -2.49
C LEU A 405 3.70 -17.35 -2.41
N ARG A 406 4.51 -18.20 -1.78
CA ARG A 406 4.14 -19.61 -1.58
C ARG A 406 3.02 -19.82 -0.55
N GLU A 407 2.72 -18.79 0.25
CA GLU A 407 1.61 -18.80 1.20
C GLU A 407 0.33 -18.29 0.51
N ASP A 408 -0.83 -18.51 1.13
CA ASP A 408 -2.08 -17.83 0.73
C ASP A 408 -2.06 -16.40 1.29
N ALA A 409 -1.10 -15.59 0.76
CA ALA A 409 -0.79 -14.27 1.26
C ALA A 409 -1.98 -13.30 1.10
N GLU A 410 -2.19 -12.50 2.13
CA GLU A 410 -3.19 -11.44 2.12
C GLU A 410 -2.55 -10.07 1.83
N LEU A 411 -3.37 -9.05 1.59
CA LEU A 411 -2.93 -7.73 1.11
C LEU A 411 -1.76 -7.13 1.90
N HIS A 412 -1.81 -7.20 3.24
CA HIS A 412 -0.83 -6.50 4.08
C HIS A 412 0.58 -7.10 3.97
N MET A 413 0.70 -8.39 3.67
CA MET A 413 2.02 -9.01 3.40
C MET A 413 2.66 -8.39 2.16
N PHE A 414 1.88 -8.22 1.09
CA PHE A 414 2.36 -7.58 -0.14
C PHE A 414 2.72 -6.11 0.07
N GLN A 415 1.90 -5.37 0.84
CA GLN A 415 2.15 -3.97 1.15
C GLN A 415 3.42 -3.78 1.97
N VAL A 416 3.61 -4.58 3.02
CA VAL A 416 4.82 -4.52 3.86
C VAL A 416 6.07 -4.81 3.03
N LEU A 417 6.00 -5.80 2.13
CA LEU A 417 7.13 -6.12 1.24
C LEU A 417 7.48 -4.96 0.31
N GLU A 418 6.49 -4.38 -0.35
CA GLU A 418 6.70 -3.22 -1.24
C GLU A 418 7.32 -2.05 -0.49
N VAL A 419 6.72 -1.66 0.64
CA VAL A 419 7.20 -0.51 1.41
C VAL A 419 8.64 -0.72 1.86
N ALA A 420 8.96 -1.91 2.37
CA ALA A 420 10.32 -2.24 2.79
C ALA A 420 11.33 -2.13 1.64
N TYR A 421 11.01 -2.69 0.48
CA TYR A 421 11.91 -2.63 -0.67
C TYR A 421 12.08 -1.22 -1.20
N ARG A 422 11.00 -0.44 -1.32
CA ARG A 422 11.07 0.95 -1.80
C ARG A 422 11.85 1.85 -0.85
N HIS A 423 11.66 1.72 0.47
CA HIS A 423 12.40 2.53 1.44
C HIS A 423 13.83 2.06 1.63
N TYR A 424 14.11 0.77 1.45
CA TYR A 424 15.50 0.28 1.32
C TYR A 424 16.21 0.95 0.15
N ASP A 425 15.58 1.01 -1.02
CA ASP A 425 16.18 1.58 -2.23
C ASP A 425 16.29 3.12 -2.16
N LEU A 426 15.41 3.79 -1.42
CA LEU A 426 15.39 5.24 -1.25
C LEU A 426 16.44 5.77 -0.25
N SER A 427 16.89 4.94 0.66
CA SER A 427 17.80 5.38 1.73
C SER A 427 19.26 5.14 1.37
N ASP A 428 20.13 6.07 1.80
CA ASP A 428 21.57 5.86 1.83
C ASP A 428 22.08 5.46 3.23
N ASP A 429 21.22 5.56 4.26
CA ASP A 429 21.55 5.22 5.64
C ASP A 429 21.46 3.70 5.84
N PRO A 430 22.56 3.02 6.28
CA PRO A 430 22.58 1.58 6.48
C PRO A 430 21.60 1.10 7.54
N GLU A 431 21.36 1.89 8.59
CA GLU A 431 20.42 1.53 9.66
C GLU A 431 18.97 1.62 9.19
N GLU A 432 18.62 2.66 8.43
CA GLU A 432 17.30 2.78 7.81
C GLU A 432 17.04 1.58 6.88
N LYS A 433 18.00 1.24 6.02
CA LYS A 433 17.94 0.06 5.15
C LYS A 433 17.71 -1.23 5.93
N ARG A 434 18.49 -1.41 6.98
CA ARG A 434 18.42 -2.60 7.85
C ARG A 434 17.04 -2.75 8.48
N ILE A 435 16.51 -1.69 9.08
CA ILE A 435 15.22 -1.70 9.77
C ILE A 435 14.08 -2.05 8.82
N HIS A 436 14.05 -1.51 7.62
CA HIS A 436 13.02 -1.84 6.63
C HIS A 436 13.06 -3.32 6.23
N MET A 437 14.24 -3.88 5.99
CA MET A 437 14.36 -5.28 5.61
C MET A 437 14.02 -6.24 6.75
N LEU A 438 14.39 -5.90 7.97
CA LEU A 438 14.03 -6.69 9.16
C LEU A 438 12.52 -6.64 9.43
N ALA A 439 11.86 -5.49 9.23
CA ALA A 439 10.41 -5.37 9.35
C ALA A 439 9.67 -6.29 8.37
N ALA A 440 10.09 -6.32 7.10
CA ALA A 440 9.54 -7.25 6.11
C ALA A 440 9.80 -8.70 6.50
N THR A 441 11.02 -9.04 6.91
CA THR A 441 11.38 -10.39 7.35
C THR A 441 10.48 -10.85 8.49
N ARG A 442 10.33 -10.02 9.53
CA ARG A 442 9.47 -10.33 10.67
C ARG A 442 8.03 -10.56 10.25
N TYR A 443 7.46 -9.61 9.49
CA TYR A 443 6.06 -9.69 9.09
C TYR A 443 5.76 -10.96 8.29
N ILE A 444 6.61 -11.28 7.30
CA ILE A 444 6.42 -12.42 6.42
C ILE A 444 6.64 -13.74 7.15
N THR A 445 7.72 -13.88 7.96
CA THR A 445 8.04 -15.11 8.64
C THR A 445 7.15 -15.42 9.85
N ALA A 446 6.43 -14.42 10.37
CA ALA A 446 5.46 -14.60 11.44
C ALA A 446 4.14 -15.25 10.98
N GLN A 447 3.83 -15.22 9.68
CA GLN A 447 2.57 -15.73 9.15
C GLN A 447 2.53 -17.25 9.11
N LYS A 448 1.32 -17.82 9.23
CA LYS A 448 1.11 -19.28 9.13
C LYS A 448 1.22 -19.74 7.69
N VAL A 449 1.78 -20.92 7.49
CA VAL A 449 1.94 -21.56 6.19
C VAL A 449 0.61 -22.11 5.68
N MET A 450 0.11 -21.55 4.56
CA MET A 450 -1.04 -22.04 3.79
C MET A 450 -0.69 -21.98 2.30
N LYS A 451 -0.86 -23.07 1.55
CA LYS A 451 -0.27 -23.23 0.19
C LYS A 451 -1.30 -23.53 -0.91
N GLY A 452 -2.55 -23.10 -0.78
CA GLY A 452 -3.61 -23.40 -1.73
C GLY A 452 -3.38 -22.79 -3.12
N ILE A 453 -2.94 -21.52 -3.19
CA ILE A 453 -2.67 -20.81 -4.45
C ILE A 453 -1.41 -21.36 -5.11
N LEU A 454 -0.34 -21.64 -4.36
CA LEU A 454 0.88 -22.28 -4.86
C LEU A 454 0.55 -23.61 -5.52
N TRP A 455 -0.18 -24.49 -4.83
CA TRP A 455 -0.60 -25.78 -5.37
C TRP A 455 -1.37 -25.64 -6.70
N SER A 456 -2.30 -24.68 -6.77
CA SER A 456 -3.09 -24.41 -7.97
C SER A 456 -2.20 -23.96 -9.14
N THR A 457 -1.20 -23.11 -8.88
CA THR A 457 -0.30 -22.58 -9.90
C THR A 457 0.64 -23.66 -10.42
N GLU A 458 1.30 -24.42 -9.56
CA GLU A 458 2.20 -25.50 -9.97
C GLU A 458 1.52 -26.59 -10.78
N ASN A 459 0.27 -26.96 -10.40
CA ASN A 459 -0.49 -27.95 -11.17
C ASN A 459 -1.05 -27.40 -12.49
N ALA A 460 -1.21 -26.11 -12.62
CA ALA A 460 -1.64 -25.48 -13.87
C ALA A 460 -0.51 -25.36 -14.90
N GLU A 461 0.75 -25.30 -14.47
CA GLU A 461 1.92 -25.18 -15.34
C GLU A 461 2.44 -26.53 -15.86
N ARG A 462 2.07 -27.66 -15.20
CA ARG A 462 2.28 -29.03 -15.67
C ARG A 462 1.32 -29.38 -16.81
#